data_2fbbc0b8b585430fe10ddf82490097ce
#
_entry.id   2fbbc0b8b585430fe10ddf82490097ce
#
_cell.length_a   1.000
_cell.length_b   1.000
_cell.length_c   1.000
_cell.angle_alpha   90.00
_cell.angle_beta   90.00
_cell.angle_gamma   90.00
#
_symmetry.space_group_name_H-M   'P 1'
#
loop_
_entity.id
_entity.type
_entity.pdbx_description
1 polymer ?
#
loop_
_entity_poly.entity_id
_entity_poly.type
_entity_poly.pdbx_seq_one_letter_code
_entity_poly.pdbx_strand_id
1 'polypeptide(L)'
;MHPILSTLIKRIGLGLVSLFFVSLIIFSSIQLLPGDFVEAQLGQARTEETVAAFRKELGLDKPYHIRYVNWVTAAVQGDLGSTFSGRNASYANQPQQSTARTVTSLLKPRLYNTFFLAAMTAIIAVPLSLLLGITAALYRNTFYDRAVNASALTTISMPEFFVAYILIIFLASIYQFFPSLSNVTSSTPFLERVYLSILPALTLTLVTVAHICLLYTSPSPRDNR
;
A
#
# COMPACT_ATOMS: atom_id res chain seq x y z
N MET A 1 29.33 4.99 -21.22
CA MET A 1 28.01 4.53 -20.72
C MET A 1 27.01 5.67 -20.93
N HIS A 2 25.81 5.35 -21.43
CA HIS A 2 24.76 6.37 -21.62
C HIS A 2 24.44 7.02 -20.26
N PRO A 3 24.37 8.36 -20.15
CA PRO A 3 24.15 9.05 -18.86
C PRO A 3 22.87 8.58 -18.15
N ILE A 4 21.84 8.20 -18.91
CA ILE A 4 20.58 7.66 -18.39
C ILE A 4 20.81 6.31 -17.70
N LEU A 5 21.59 5.40 -18.33
CA LEU A 5 21.87 4.08 -17.77
C LEU A 5 22.69 4.17 -16.48
N SER A 6 23.67 5.07 -16.43
CA SER A 6 24.46 5.33 -15.22
C SER A 6 23.58 5.84 -14.06
N THR A 7 22.67 6.76 -14.37
CA THR A 7 21.71 7.28 -13.36
C THR A 7 20.76 6.21 -12.87
N LEU A 8 20.25 5.36 -13.77
CA LEU A 8 19.36 4.25 -13.43
C LEU A 8 20.05 3.25 -12.51
N ILE A 9 21.28 2.81 -12.86
CA ILE A 9 22.05 1.87 -12.05
C ILE A 9 22.35 2.45 -10.67
N LYS A 10 22.74 3.72 -10.58
CA LYS A 10 22.98 4.38 -9.28
C LYS A 10 21.71 4.43 -8.44
N ARG A 11 20.56 4.76 -9.01
CA ARG A 11 19.28 4.81 -8.29
C ARG A 11 18.82 3.43 -7.81
N ILE A 12 18.94 2.41 -8.65
CA ILE A 12 18.63 1.03 -8.25
C ILE A 12 19.58 0.57 -7.15
N GLY A 13 20.89 0.81 -7.29
CA GLY A 13 21.86 0.47 -6.26
C GLY A 13 21.58 1.13 -4.90
N LEU A 14 21.31 2.44 -4.90
CA LEU A 14 20.89 3.16 -3.69
C LEU A 14 19.58 2.62 -3.11
N GLY A 15 18.62 2.26 -3.96
CA GLY A 15 17.36 1.64 -3.56
C GLY A 15 17.57 0.30 -2.87
N LEU A 16 18.44 -0.56 -3.40
CA LEU A 16 18.77 -1.85 -2.78
C LEU A 16 19.49 -1.68 -1.44
N VAL A 17 20.42 -0.72 -1.35
CA VAL A 17 21.10 -0.40 -0.10
C VAL A 17 20.09 0.11 0.95
N SER A 18 19.18 1.01 0.57
CA SER A 18 18.12 1.50 1.46
C SER A 18 17.22 0.36 1.91
N LEU A 19 16.82 -0.53 0.99
CA LEU A 19 15.98 -1.69 1.29
C LEU A 19 16.66 -2.62 2.31
N PHE A 20 17.98 -2.87 2.12
CA PHE A 20 18.77 -3.67 3.06
C PHE A 20 18.76 -3.06 4.46
N PHE A 21 19.07 -1.77 4.62
CA PHE A 21 19.07 -1.13 5.93
C PHE A 21 17.69 -1.10 6.57
N VAL A 22 16.64 -0.77 5.81
CA VAL A 22 15.26 -0.77 6.30
C VAL A 22 14.85 -2.16 6.78
N SER A 23 15.13 -3.20 6.00
CA SER A 23 14.81 -4.59 6.39
C SER A 23 15.56 -5.02 7.65
N LEU A 24 16.84 -4.65 7.77
CA LEU A 24 17.66 -4.92 8.96
C LEU A 24 17.11 -4.21 10.21
N ILE A 25 16.75 -2.93 10.08
CA ILE A 25 16.17 -2.15 11.17
C ILE A 25 14.84 -2.76 11.63
N ILE A 26 13.93 -3.06 10.69
CA ILE A 26 12.63 -3.66 11.01
C ILE A 26 12.83 -5.02 11.69
N PHE A 27 13.67 -5.88 11.12
CA PHE A 27 13.94 -7.20 11.68
C PHE A 27 14.50 -7.10 13.10
N SER A 28 15.48 -6.21 13.32
CA SER A 28 16.09 -6.00 14.64
C SER A 28 15.10 -5.40 15.64
N SER A 29 14.28 -4.45 15.21
CA SER A 29 13.25 -3.82 16.06
C SER A 29 12.23 -4.83 16.57
N ILE A 30 11.81 -5.77 15.74
CA ILE A 30 10.89 -6.84 16.16
C ILE A 30 11.52 -7.74 17.25
N GLN A 31 12.85 -7.96 17.19
CA GLN A 31 13.55 -8.76 18.20
C GLN A 31 13.68 -8.05 19.55
N LEU A 32 13.67 -6.71 19.53
CA LEU A 32 13.79 -5.87 20.73
C LEU A 32 12.44 -5.61 21.40
N LEU A 33 11.32 -6.01 20.80
CA LEU A 33 10.02 -5.83 21.43
C LEU A 33 9.97 -6.61 22.76
N PRO A 34 9.58 -5.96 23.85
CA PRO A 34 9.41 -6.62 25.14
C PRO A 34 8.24 -7.62 25.07
N GLY A 35 8.48 -8.82 25.57
CA GLY A 35 7.50 -9.90 25.59
C GLY A 35 7.90 -11.07 24.68
N ASP A 36 7.64 -12.28 25.15
CA ASP A 36 7.86 -13.46 24.35
C ASP A 36 6.62 -13.72 23.47
N PHE A 37 6.79 -13.54 22.16
CA PHE A 37 5.74 -13.80 21.18
C PHE A 37 5.16 -15.23 21.36
N VAL A 38 6.01 -16.22 21.63
CA VAL A 38 5.62 -17.61 21.84
C VAL A 38 4.72 -17.76 23.05
N GLU A 39 5.09 -17.08 24.13
CA GLU A 39 4.29 -17.11 25.38
C GLU A 39 2.94 -16.41 25.18
N ALA A 40 2.91 -15.28 24.48
CA ALA A 40 1.66 -14.58 24.17
C ALA A 40 0.74 -15.42 23.29
N GLN A 41 1.29 -16.21 22.34
CA GLN A 41 0.52 -17.06 21.45
C GLN A 41 -0.02 -18.32 22.13
N LEU A 42 0.73 -18.89 23.08
CA LEU A 42 0.34 -20.10 23.83
C LEU A 42 -0.72 -19.80 24.92
N GLY A 43 -0.77 -18.56 25.41
CA GLY A 43 -1.75 -18.14 26.42
C GLY A 43 -1.78 -19.07 27.64
N GLN A 44 -2.95 -19.69 27.92
CA GLN A 44 -3.13 -20.60 29.06
C GLN A 44 -2.51 -21.98 28.85
N ALA A 45 -2.20 -22.39 27.62
CA ALA A 45 -1.55 -23.70 27.32
C ALA A 45 -0.02 -23.62 27.46
N ARG A 46 0.50 -22.60 28.16
CA ARG A 46 1.91 -22.36 28.34
C ARG A 46 2.53 -23.31 29.36
N THR A 47 3.35 -24.24 28.88
CA THR A 47 4.28 -25.05 29.69
C THR A 47 5.70 -24.82 29.14
N GLU A 48 6.73 -25.08 29.95
CA GLU A 48 8.11 -24.94 29.47
C GLU A 48 8.38 -25.82 28.24
N GLU A 49 7.81 -27.01 28.22
CA GLU A 49 7.95 -27.96 27.12
C GLU A 49 7.26 -27.46 25.84
N THR A 50 6.02 -26.95 25.93
CA THR A 50 5.30 -26.41 24.77
C THR A 50 5.96 -25.14 24.24
N VAL A 51 6.50 -24.27 25.10
CA VAL A 51 7.24 -23.08 24.69
C VAL A 51 8.53 -23.48 23.97
N ALA A 52 9.30 -24.42 24.50
CA ALA A 52 10.53 -24.90 23.87
C ALA A 52 10.28 -25.56 22.50
N ALA A 53 9.25 -26.41 22.40
CA ALA A 53 8.86 -27.06 21.16
C ALA A 53 8.44 -26.02 20.10
N PHE A 54 7.64 -25.03 20.48
CA PHE A 54 7.16 -24.00 19.57
C PHE A 54 8.27 -23.03 19.13
N ARG A 55 9.21 -22.69 20.01
CA ARG A 55 10.42 -21.94 19.64
C ARG A 55 11.27 -22.67 18.62
N LYS A 56 11.46 -23.96 18.80
CA LYS A 56 12.22 -24.80 17.87
C LYS A 56 11.51 -24.93 16.51
N GLU A 57 10.19 -25.12 16.50
CA GLU A 57 9.39 -25.16 15.26
C GLU A 57 9.48 -23.86 14.45
N LEU A 58 9.48 -22.73 15.14
CA LEU A 58 9.62 -21.41 14.52
C LEU A 58 11.09 -21.02 14.21
N GLY A 59 12.06 -21.86 14.61
CA GLY A 59 13.48 -21.58 14.45
C GLY A 59 13.97 -20.37 15.27
N LEU A 60 13.24 -20.04 16.34
CA LEU A 60 13.58 -18.92 17.23
C LEU A 60 14.76 -19.24 18.15
N ASP A 61 15.16 -20.50 18.23
CA ASP A 61 16.34 -21.02 18.90
C ASP A 61 17.66 -20.61 18.22
N LYS A 62 17.59 -20.27 16.93
CA LYS A 62 18.77 -19.88 16.14
C LYS A 62 19.18 -18.43 16.42
N PRO A 63 20.50 -18.12 16.36
CA PRO A 63 21.00 -16.74 16.45
C PRO A 63 20.29 -15.81 15.46
N TYR A 64 20.01 -14.57 15.87
CA TYR A 64 19.21 -13.63 15.08
C TYR A 64 19.78 -13.35 13.68
N HIS A 65 21.11 -13.28 13.53
CA HIS A 65 21.74 -13.04 12.24
C HIS A 65 21.53 -14.20 11.26
N ILE A 66 21.51 -15.46 11.74
CA ILE A 66 21.21 -16.63 10.91
C ILE A 66 19.73 -16.60 10.50
N ARG A 67 18.83 -16.21 11.38
CA ARG A 67 17.41 -16.05 11.08
C ARG A 67 17.19 -14.97 10.03
N TYR A 68 17.88 -13.84 10.13
CA TYR A 68 17.82 -12.77 9.15
C TYR A 68 18.28 -13.23 7.77
N VAL A 69 19.45 -13.87 7.69
CA VAL A 69 19.98 -14.39 6.42
C VAL A 69 19.05 -15.42 5.80
N ASN A 70 18.52 -16.37 6.59
CA ASN A 70 17.57 -17.36 6.11
C ASN A 70 16.27 -16.70 5.60
N TRP A 71 15.75 -15.68 6.32
CA TRP A 71 14.59 -14.95 5.88
C TRP A 71 14.83 -14.17 4.58
N VAL A 72 15.96 -13.48 4.45
CA VAL A 72 16.30 -12.74 3.22
C VAL A 72 16.46 -13.69 2.04
N THR A 73 17.15 -14.83 2.23
CA THR A 73 17.32 -15.82 1.16
C THR A 73 16.01 -16.44 0.71
N ALA A 74 15.12 -16.77 1.63
CA ALA A 74 13.77 -17.24 1.34
C ALA A 74 12.95 -16.17 0.60
N ALA A 75 12.99 -14.92 1.07
CA ALA A 75 12.28 -13.78 0.47
C ALA A 75 12.72 -13.53 -0.98
N VAL A 76 14.02 -13.62 -1.30
CA VAL A 76 14.54 -13.50 -2.66
C VAL A 76 14.03 -14.64 -3.56
N GLN A 77 13.77 -15.81 -3.02
CA GLN A 77 13.17 -16.95 -3.72
C GLN A 77 11.64 -16.87 -3.82
N GLY A 78 11.03 -15.80 -3.28
CA GLY A 78 9.58 -15.58 -3.30
C GLY A 78 8.83 -16.22 -2.12
N ASP A 79 9.54 -16.84 -1.18
CA ASP A 79 8.98 -17.35 0.06
C ASP A 79 9.08 -16.28 1.16
N LEU A 80 7.96 -15.62 1.43
CA LEU A 80 7.84 -14.61 2.49
C LEU A 80 7.49 -15.22 3.87
N GLY A 81 7.47 -16.55 3.94
CA GLY A 81 7.12 -17.28 5.15
C GLY A 81 5.61 -17.37 5.43
N SER A 82 5.28 -17.87 6.60
CA SER A 82 3.91 -18.05 7.07
C SER A 82 3.60 -17.09 8.21
N THR A 83 2.32 -16.71 8.30
CA THR A 83 1.85 -15.89 9.42
C THR A 83 1.70 -16.74 10.67
N PHE A 84 1.90 -16.12 11.81
CA PHE A 84 1.68 -16.76 13.10
C PHE A 84 0.18 -16.81 13.46
N SER A 85 -0.66 -16.00 12.85
CA SER A 85 -2.11 -16.03 13.03
C SER A 85 -2.69 -17.37 12.60
N GLY A 86 -3.40 -18.03 13.49
CA GLY A 86 -4.03 -19.35 13.24
C GLY A 86 -3.21 -20.54 13.69
N ARG A 87 -2.00 -20.36 14.23
CA ARG A 87 -1.28 -21.38 14.97
C ARG A 87 -1.75 -21.34 16.43
N ASN A 88 -2.82 -22.03 16.73
CA ASN A 88 -3.29 -22.15 18.10
C ASN A 88 -2.52 -23.28 18.81
N ALA A 89 -2.16 -23.05 20.07
CA ALA A 89 -1.48 -24.03 20.93
C ALA A 89 -2.21 -25.38 21.03
N SER A 90 -3.54 -25.39 20.81
CA SER A 90 -4.35 -26.63 20.78
C SER A 90 -3.94 -27.60 19.68
N TYR A 91 -3.16 -27.15 18.69
CA TYR A 91 -2.72 -27.97 17.55
C TYR A 91 -1.24 -28.36 17.62
N ALA A 92 -0.54 -28.06 18.70
CA ALA A 92 0.86 -28.45 18.89
C ALA A 92 1.07 -29.97 18.75
N ASN A 93 0.02 -30.77 19.02
CA ASN A 93 0.02 -32.21 18.87
C ASN A 93 -0.60 -32.72 17.54
N GLN A 94 -1.04 -31.80 16.65
CA GLN A 94 -1.63 -32.14 15.35
C GLN A 94 -1.01 -31.27 14.24
N PRO A 95 0.18 -31.60 13.74
CA PRO A 95 0.91 -30.78 12.76
C PRO A 95 0.18 -30.61 11.42
N GLN A 96 -0.88 -31.35 11.15
CA GLN A 96 -1.64 -31.30 9.89
C GLN A 96 -2.80 -30.30 9.88
N GLN A 97 -3.13 -29.63 10.99
CA GLN A 97 -4.23 -28.67 11.07
C GLN A 97 -3.79 -27.22 11.35
N SER A 98 -2.51 -26.90 11.15
CA SER A 98 -2.07 -25.51 11.24
C SER A 98 -2.67 -24.71 10.06
N THR A 99 -3.69 -23.91 10.34
CA THR A 99 -4.27 -22.93 9.38
C THR A 99 -3.35 -21.72 9.15
N ALA A 100 -2.04 -21.93 9.31
CA ALA A 100 -1.04 -20.89 9.06
C ALA A 100 -1.12 -20.46 7.59
N ARG A 101 -1.58 -19.24 7.35
CA ARG A 101 -1.63 -18.65 6.01
C ARG A 101 -0.24 -18.19 5.62
N THR A 102 0.18 -18.44 4.38
CA THR A 102 1.41 -17.86 3.87
C THR A 102 1.24 -16.35 3.70
N VAL A 103 2.30 -15.59 3.96
CA VAL A 103 2.31 -14.14 3.74
C VAL A 103 1.94 -13.83 2.28
N THR A 104 2.43 -14.62 1.34
CA THR A 104 2.12 -14.51 -0.10
C THR A 104 0.62 -14.64 -0.38
N SER A 105 -0.08 -15.57 0.29
CA SER A 105 -1.54 -15.74 0.10
C SER A 105 -2.35 -14.56 0.61
N LEU A 106 -1.86 -13.83 1.60
CA LEU A 106 -2.48 -12.61 2.10
C LEU A 106 -2.11 -11.38 1.26
N LEU A 107 -0.90 -11.34 0.73
CA LEU A 107 -0.37 -10.19 0.00
C LEU A 107 -0.89 -10.14 -1.43
N LYS A 108 -0.94 -11.29 -2.12
CA LYS A 108 -1.35 -11.40 -3.53
C LYS A 108 -2.69 -10.73 -3.85
N PRO A 109 -3.81 -10.99 -3.13
CA PRO A 109 -5.08 -10.34 -3.41
C PRO A 109 -5.04 -8.84 -3.11
N ARG A 110 -4.30 -8.41 -2.09
CA ARG A 110 -4.14 -6.99 -1.75
C ARG A 110 -3.36 -6.24 -2.81
N LEU A 111 -2.24 -6.79 -3.28
CA LEU A 111 -1.47 -6.21 -4.37
C LEU A 111 -2.31 -6.10 -5.64
N TYR A 112 -3.04 -7.15 -5.99
CA TYR A 112 -3.93 -7.11 -7.15
C TYR A 112 -4.96 -5.98 -7.06
N ASN A 113 -5.63 -5.84 -5.91
CA ASN A 113 -6.61 -4.76 -5.70
C ASN A 113 -5.95 -3.38 -5.74
N THR A 114 -4.76 -3.23 -5.16
CA THR A 114 -4.00 -1.97 -5.20
C THR A 114 -3.62 -1.59 -6.63
N PHE A 115 -3.07 -2.52 -7.41
CA PHE A 115 -2.73 -2.26 -8.81
C PHE A 115 -3.96 -1.99 -9.67
N PHE A 116 -5.07 -2.70 -9.43
CA PHE A 116 -6.33 -2.46 -10.10
C PHE A 116 -6.84 -1.04 -9.84
N LEU A 117 -6.89 -0.64 -8.58
CA LEU A 117 -7.32 0.71 -8.19
C LEU A 117 -6.38 1.80 -8.74
N ALA A 118 -5.07 1.58 -8.67
CA ALA A 118 -4.08 2.50 -9.22
C ALA A 118 -4.22 2.65 -10.75
N ALA A 119 -4.41 1.55 -11.46
CA ALA A 119 -4.63 1.58 -12.91
C ALA A 119 -5.93 2.32 -13.27
N MET A 120 -7.02 2.03 -12.56
CA MET A 120 -8.31 2.69 -12.76
C MET A 120 -8.22 4.19 -12.51
N THR A 121 -7.55 4.58 -11.41
CA THR A 121 -7.29 5.99 -11.09
C THR A 121 -6.44 6.64 -12.19
N ALA A 122 -5.35 6.02 -12.62
CA ALA A 122 -4.46 6.57 -13.64
C ALA A 122 -5.15 6.76 -15.00
N ILE A 123 -5.99 5.79 -15.42
CA ILE A 123 -6.75 5.88 -16.69
C ILE A 123 -7.69 7.09 -16.69
N ILE A 124 -8.22 7.49 -15.54
CA ILE A 124 -9.12 8.64 -15.42
C ILE A 124 -8.32 9.92 -15.14
N ALA A 125 -7.42 9.88 -14.15
CA ALA A 125 -6.71 11.07 -13.66
C ALA A 125 -5.74 11.66 -14.68
N VAL A 126 -5.00 10.81 -15.41
CA VAL A 126 -3.98 11.30 -16.35
C VAL A 126 -4.62 12.06 -17.52
N PRO A 127 -5.60 11.54 -18.27
CA PRO A 127 -6.23 12.31 -19.33
C PRO A 127 -6.95 13.56 -18.81
N LEU A 128 -7.66 13.44 -17.69
CA LEU A 128 -8.39 14.56 -17.10
C LEU A 128 -7.45 15.69 -16.65
N SER A 129 -6.35 15.36 -15.99
CA SER A 129 -5.38 16.36 -15.55
C SER A 129 -4.66 17.05 -16.71
N LEU A 130 -4.30 16.30 -17.76
CA LEU A 130 -3.71 16.87 -18.97
C LEU A 130 -4.71 17.79 -19.67
N LEU A 131 -5.96 17.37 -19.82
CA LEU A 131 -7.00 18.17 -20.45
C LEU A 131 -7.25 19.48 -19.69
N LEU A 132 -7.47 19.40 -18.37
CA LEU A 132 -7.69 20.56 -17.53
C LEU A 132 -6.44 21.45 -17.43
N GLY A 133 -5.26 20.87 -17.26
CA GLY A 133 -4.01 21.61 -17.13
C GLY A 133 -3.63 22.34 -18.42
N ILE A 134 -3.72 21.66 -19.58
CA ILE A 134 -3.40 22.27 -20.87
C ILE A 134 -4.43 23.35 -21.22
N THR A 135 -5.72 23.09 -21.06
CA THR A 135 -6.75 24.08 -21.36
C THR A 135 -6.68 25.29 -20.43
N ALA A 136 -6.41 25.12 -19.14
CA ALA A 136 -6.18 26.22 -18.21
C ALA A 136 -4.95 27.06 -18.60
N ALA A 137 -3.87 26.43 -19.05
CA ALA A 137 -2.67 27.12 -19.52
C ALA A 137 -2.91 27.87 -20.83
N LEU A 138 -3.70 27.33 -21.77
CA LEU A 138 -4.08 27.98 -23.02
C LEU A 138 -4.97 29.23 -22.80
N TYR A 139 -5.94 29.11 -21.88
CA TYR A 139 -6.85 30.20 -21.52
C TYR A 139 -6.40 30.96 -20.25
N ARG A 140 -5.09 31.23 -20.13
CA ARG A 140 -4.47 31.88 -18.98
C ARG A 140 -5.12 33.24 -18.66
N ASN A 141 -5.28 33.54 -17.35
CA ASN A 141 -5.89 34.75 -16.81
C ASN A 141 -7.40 34.89 -17.07
N THR A 142 -8.08 33.89 -17.63
CA THR A 142 -9.54 33.84 -17.77
C THR A 142 -10.23 33.38 -16.49
N PHE A 143 -11.55 33.49 -16.46
CA PHE A 143 -12.36 32.92 -15.38
C PHE A 143 -12.18 31.41 -15.28
N TYR A 144 -12.03 30.71 -16.41
CA TYR A 144 -11.80 29.26 -16.46
C TYR A 144 -10.49 28.87 -15.77
N ASP A 145 -9.39 29.53 -16.10
CA ASP A 145 -8.09 29.30 -15.45
C ASP A 145 -8.17 29.52 -13.93
N ARG A 146 -8.80 30.61 -13.50
CA ARG A 146 -9.01 30.90 -12.07
C ARG A 146 -9.86 29.84 -11.39
N ALA A 147 -10.92 29.36 -12.04
CA ALA A 147 -11.79 28.33 -11.49
C ALA A 147 -11.08 26.97 -11.34
N VAL A 148 -10.30 26.55 -12.35
CA VAL A 148 -9.49 25.34 -12.29
C VAL A 148 -8.46 25.41 -11.18
N ASN A 149 -7.72 26.52 -11.09
CA ASN A 149 -6.71 26.72 -10.05
C ASN A 149 -7.33 26.81 -8.65
N ALA A 150 -8.43 27.52 -8.48
CA ALA A 150 -9.13 27.61 -7.20
C ALA A 150 -9.64 26.25 -6.75
N SER A 151 -10.23 25.45 -7.66
CA SER A 151 -10.69 24.09 -7.37
C SER A 151 -9.53 23.17 -6.97
N ALA A 152 -8.41 23.24 -7.70
CA ALA A 152 -7.22 22.46 -7.39
C ALA A 152 -6.63 22.84 -6.02
N LEU A 153 -6.48 24.12 -5.73
CA LEU A 153 -6.00 24.61 -4.44
C LEU A 153 -6.92 24.20 -3.29
N THR A 154 -8.23 24.30 -3.48
CA THR A 154 -9.22 23.87 -2.48
C THR A 154 -9.09 22.38 -2.20
N THR A 155 -8.97 21.56 -3.25
CA THR A 155 -8.84 20.12 -3.10
C THR A 155 -7.55 19.72 -2.38
N ILE A 156 -6.42 20.34 -2.68
CA ILE A 156 -5.13 20.05 -2.01
C ILE A 156 -5.12 20.55 -0.57
N SER A 157 -5.83 21.63 -0.27
CA SER A 157 -5.92 22.16 1.09
C SER A 157 -6.70 21.25 2.04
N MET A 158 -7.46 20.31 1.50
CA MET A 158 -8.22 19.33 2.28
C MET A 158 -7.46 18.01 2.40
N PRO A 159 -7.43 17.36 3.59
CA PRO A 159 -6.93 16.01 3.72
C PRO A 159 -7.70 15.04 2.81
N GLU A 160 -7.00 14.07 2.20
CA GLU A 160 -7.61 13.11 1.25
C GLU A 160 -8.80 12.35 1.84
N PHE A 161 -8.73 11.97 3.12
CA PHE A 161 -9.84 11.29 3.79
C PHE A 161 -11.09 12.17 3.91
N PHE A 162 -10.92 13.50 4.02
CA PHE A 162 -12.05 14.43 4.09
C PHE A 162 -12.78 14.51 2.73
N VAL A 163 -12.04 14.55 1.63
CA VAL A 163 -12.61 14.45 0.27
C VAL A 163 -13.37 13.12 0.12
N ALA A 164 -12.80 12.01 0.61
CA ALA A 164 -13.45 10.71 0.61
C ALA A 164 -14.78 10.72 1.38
N TYR A 165 -14.81 11.31 2.58
CA TYR A 165 -16.04 11.40 3.38
C TYR A 165 -17.14 12.24 2.71
N ILE A 166 -16.76 13.36 2.09
CA ILE A 166 -17.72 14.18 1.33
C ILE A 166 -18.34 13.33 0.20
N LEU A 167 -17.52 12.63 -0.59
CA LEU A 167 -18.01 11.77 -1.66
C LEU A 167 -18.90 10.63 -1.15
N ILE A 168 -18.53 9.99 -0.03
CA ILE A 168 -19.33 8.94 0.59
C ILE A 168 -20.70 9.50 1.04
N ILE A 169 -20.73 10.66 1.70
CA ILE A 169 -21.97 11.25 2.16
C ILE A 169 -22.90 11.55 0.99
N PHE A 170 -22.39 12.21 -0.05
CA PHE A 170 -23.23 12.59 -1.18
C PHE A 170 -23.55 11.40 -2.08
N LEU A 171 -22.55 10.64 -2.56
CA LEU A 171 -22.75 9.64 -3.59
C LEU A 171 -23.21 8.28 -3.05
N ALA A 172 -22.86 7.93 -1.82
CA ALA A 172 -23.26 6.67 -1.23
C ALA A 172 -24.43 6.78 -0.25
N SER A 173 -24.47 7.82 0.60
CA SER A 173 -25.51 7.92 1.64
C SER A 173 -26.75 8.67 1.16
N ILE A 174 -26.59 9.83 0.49
CA ILE A 174 -27.74 10.66 0.06
C ILE A 174 -28.32 10.14 -1.26
N TYR A 175 -27.47 10.04 -2.29
CA TYR A 175 -27.93 9.64 -3.63
C TYR A 175 -27.90 8.15 -3.88
N GLN A 176 -27.19 7.38 -3.06
CA GLN A 176 -27.10 5.91 -3.14
C GLN A 176 -26.66 5.38 -4.51
N PHE A 177 -25.86 6.15 -5.26
CA PHE A 177 -25.32 5.72 -6.55
C PHE A 177 -24.25 4.64 -6.44
N PHE A 178 -23.47 4.66 -5.34
CA PHE A 178 -22.36 3.74 -5.10
C PHE A 178 -22.42 3.21 -3.67
N PRO A 179 -21.87 2.01 -3.43
CA PRO A 179 -21.76 1.47 -2.08
C PRO A 179 -20.74 2.27 -1.27
N SER A 180 -21.02 2.48 0.02
CA SER A 180 -20.13 3.15 0.96
C SER A 180 -18.86 2.34 1.30
N LEU A 181 -18.94 1.01 1.15
CA LEU A 181 -17.85 0.07 1.40
C LEU A 181 -17.44 -0.65 0.13
N SER A 182 -16.17 -0.56 -0.21
CA SER A 182 -15.56 -1.29 -1.32
C SER A 182 -15.03 -2.65 -0.86
N ASN A 183 -15.92 -3.63 -0.68
CA ASN A 183 -15.54 -4.97 -0.27
C ASN A 183 -15.21 -5.84 -1.48
N VAL A 184 -14.00 -5.67 -2.02
CA VAL A 184 -13.52 -6.40 -3.19
C VAL A 184 -12.71 -7.62 -2.77
N THR A 185 -13.17 -8.80 -3.16
CA THR A 185 -12.53 -10.10 -2.90
C THR A 185 -11.86 -10.65 -4.16
N SER A 186 -11.13 -11.76 -4.02
CA SER A 186 -10.53 -12.46 -5.17
C SER A 186 -11.57 -13.05 -6.13
N SER A 187 -12.76 -13.36 -5.63
CA SER A 187 -13.88 -13.93 -6.41
C SER A 187 -14.79 -12.89 -7.05
N THR A 188 -14.59 -11.59 -6.76
CA THR A 188 -15.46 -10.52 -7.29
C THR A 188 -15.30 -10.42 -8.81
N PRO A 189 -16.38 -10.50 -9.61
CA PRO A 189 -16.37 -10.34 -11.06
C PRO A 189 -15.82 -8.97 -11.47
N PHE A 190 -15.27 -8.87 -12.69
CA PHE A 190 -14.61 -7.66 -13.16
C PHE A 190 -15.53 -6.42 -13.14
N LEU A 191 -16.76 -6.52 -13.65
CA LEU A 191 -17.68 -5.38 -13.69
C LEU A 191 -18.11 -4.91 -12.29
N GLU A 192 -18.38 -5.87 -11.41
CA GLU A 192 -18.71 -5.57 -10.02
C GLU A 192 -17.50 -4.94 -9.30
N ARG A 193 -16.28 -5.44 -9.56
CA ARG A 193 -15.04 -4.86 -9.05
C ARG A 193 -14.87 -3.41 -9.49
N VAL A 194 -15.12 -3.11 -10.77
CA VAL A 194 -15.12 -1.73 -11.28
C VAL A 194 -16.10 -0.88 -10.49
N TYR A 195 -17.37 -1.34 -10.38
CA TYR A 195 -18.41 -0.61 -9.68
C TYR A 195 -18.08 -0.32 -8.21
N LEU A 196 -17.61 -1.33 -7.48
CA LEU A 196 -17.18 -1.19 -6.07
C LEU A 196 -15.97 -0.27 -5.90
N SER A 197 -15.14 -0.12 -6.94
CA SER A 197 -13.91 0.68 -6.89
C SER A 197 -14.10 2.11 -7.41
N ILE A 198 -15.27 2.48 -7.95
CA ILE A 198 -15.52 3.82 -8.51
C ILE A 198 -15.32 4.90 -7.45
N LEU A 199 -15.92 4.75 -6.28
CA LEU A 199 -15.88 5.78 -5.25
C LEU A 199 -14.45 6.06 -4.73
N PRO A 200 -13.65 5.05 -4.33
CA PRO A 200 -12.26 5.27 -3.99
C PRO A 200 -11.41 5.76 -5.16
N ALA A 201 -11.68 5.30 -6.41
CA ALA A 201 -10.97 5.80 -7.58
C ALA A 201 -11.27 7.28 -7.86
N LEU A 202 -12.51 7.74 -7.70
CA LEU A 202 -12.88 9.16 -7.82
C LEU A 202 -12.17 10.02 -6.79
N THR A 203 -12.10 9.55 -5.53
CA THR A 203 -11.36 10.26 -4.46
C THR A 203 -9.89 10.47 -4.86
N LEU A 204 -9.21 9.39 -5.24
CA LEU A 204 -7.81 9.44 -5.66
C LEU A 204 -7.64 10.28 -6.94
N THR A 205 -8.59 10.20 -7.87
CA THR A 205 -8.57 10.99 -9.10
C THR A 205 -8.64 12.48 -8.81
N LEU A 206 -9.55 12.94 -7.95
CA LEU A 206 -9.70 14.36 -7.62
C LEU A 206 -8.41 14.92 -7.03
N VAL A 207 -7.83 14.21 -6.07
CA VAL A 207 -6.58 14.63 -5.42
C VAL A 207 -5.42 14.63 -6.42
N THR A 208 -5.27 13.58 -7.23
CA THR A 208 -4.20 13.46 -8.23
C THR A 208 -4.31 14.54 -9.30
N VAL A 209 -5.51 14.77 -9.82
CA VAL A 209 -5.78 15.81 -10.83
C VAL A 209 -5.44 17.20 -10.27
N ALA A 210 -5.82 17.50 -9.04
CA ALA A 210 -5.51 18.78 -8.41
C ALA A 210 -3.99 19.02 -8.33
N HIS A 211 -3.22 18.02 -7.92
CA HIS A 211 -1.75 18.12 -7.86
C HIS A 211 -1.12 18.34 -9.25
N ILE A 212 -1.57 17.57 -10.24
CA ILE A 212 -1.02 17.67 -11.60
C ILE A 212 -1.40 19.00 -12.25
N CYS A 213 -2.65 19.47 -12.11
CA CYS A 213 -3.09 20.75 -12.67
C CYS A 213 -2.23 21.91 -12.16
N LEU A 214 -1.92 21.95 -10.86
CA LEU A 214 -1.08 22.99 -10.30
C LEU A 214 0.36 22.97 -10.83
N LEU A 215 0.90 21.79 -11.18
CA LEU A 215 2.22 21.70 -11.80
C LEU A 215 2.27 22.37 -13.18
N TYR A 216 1.16 22.33 -13.95
CA TYR A 216 1.08 22.96 -15.28
C TYR A 216 0.73 24.44 -15.21
N THR A 217 0.03 24.90 -14.17
CA THR A 217 -0.45 26.29 -14.06
C THR A 217 0.47 27.16 -13.20
N SER A 218 1.35 26.56 -12.38
CA SER A 218 2.32 27.32 -11.57
C SER A 218 3.33 28.05 -12.47
N PRO A 219 3.58 29.34 -12.23
CA PRO A 219 4.58 30.11 -12.99
C PRO A 219 5.97 29.47 -12.82
N SER A 220 6.63 29.20 -13.95
CA SER A 220 7.99 28.69 -13.94
C SER A 220 8.94 29.77 -13.35
N PRO A 221 10.00 29.41 -12.61
CA PRO A 221 11.03 30.39 -12.21
C PRO A 221 11.67 31.13 -13.38
N ARG A 222 11.48 30.67 -14.62
CA ARG A 222 11.94 31.33 -15.84
C ARG A 222 11.02 32.43 -16.33
N ASP A 223 9.76 32.49 -15.92
CA ASP A 223 8.78 33.49 -16.32
C ASP A 223 8.96 34.82 -15.57
N ASN A 224 9.81 34.85 -14.55
CA ASN A 224 10.15 36.02 -13.75
C ASN A 224 11.46 36.69 -14.17
N ARG A 225 11.98 36.42 -15.38
CA ARG A 225 13.19 37.07 -15.93
C ARG A 225 12.86 37.93 -17.14
#